data_d04b9c8399e019843b15dd317e89e12c
#
_entry.id   d04b9c8399e019843b15dd317e89e12c
#
_cell.length_a   1.000
_cell.length_b   1.000
_cell.length_c   1.000
_cell.angle_alpha   90.00
_cell.angle_beta   90.00
_cell.angle_gamma   90.00
#
_symmetry.space_group_name_H-M   'P 1'
#
loop_
_entity.id
_entity.type
_entity.pdbx_description
1 polymer ?
#
loop_
_entity_poly.entity_id
_entity_poly.type
_entity_poly.pdbx_seq_one_letter_code
_entity_poly.pdbx_strand_id
1 'polypeptide(L)'
;MKVLRVLVIVAFAFNLGFASVVDDYLGSLKQEVLKENPSFKNFDAKRGEEIFTSKHIGKKDKEISCTTCHTSNLSNSGENTFTGKTIEPLSPKANPKRFTDIKEIEKWMKRNFNDVYNREGTALEKGDVTTYIINQ
;
A
#
# COMPACT_ATOMS: atom_id res chain seq x y z
N MET A 1 -22.77 -41.83 -30.14
CA MET A 1 -21.86 -40.65 -30.18
C MET A 1 -21.67 -40.13 -28.75
N LYS A 2 -20.47 -40.32 -28.21
CA LYS A 2 -20.14 -39.82 -26.85
C LYS A 2 -19.57 -38.42 -26.98
N VAL A 3 -20.30 -37.43 -26.45
CA VAL A 3 -19.84 -36.02 -26.44
C VAL A 3 -18.85 -35.88 -25.27
N LEU A 4 -17.58 -35.70 -25.57
CA LEU A 4 -16.50 -35.46 -24.62
C LEU A 4 -16.64 -34.02 -24.13
N ARG A 5 -17.14 -33.83 -22.89
CA ARG A 5 -17.15 -32.53 -22.21
C ARG A 5 -15.73 -32.22 -21.73
N VAL A 6 -15.03 -31.37 -22.44
CA VAL A 6 -13.76 -30.79 -21.97
C VAL A 6 -14.08 -29.76 -20.91
N LEU A 7 -13.74 -30.07 -19.67
CA LEU A 7 -13.80 -29.12 -18.56
C LEU A 7 -12.58 -28.17 -18.68
N VAL A 8 -12.81 -26.94 -19.10
CA VAL A 8 -11.78 -25.89 -19.06
C VAL A 8 -11.67 -25.41 -17.62
N ILE A 9 -10.67 -25.92 -16.90
CA ILE A 9 -10.28 -25.40 -15.59
C ILE A 9 -9.40 -24.19 -15.89
N VAL A 10 -9.99 -22.99 -15.88
CA VAL A 10 -9.22 -21.73 -15.89
C VAL A 10 -8.60 -21.56 -14.51
N ALA A 11 -7.29 -21.67 -14.47
CA ALA A 11 -6.51 -21.56 -13.22
C ALA A 11 -6.58 -20.13 -12.64
N PHE A 12 -7.31 -19.98 -11.55
CA PHE A 12 -7.36 -18.77 -10.72
C PHE A 12 -6.16 -18.73 -9.74
N ALA A 13 -4.94 -18.95 -10.23
CA ALA A 13 -3.77 -19.14 -9.39
C ALA A 13 -2.99 -17.86 -9.05
N PHE A 14 -3.39 -16.66 -9.53
CA PHE A 14 -2.55 -15.46 -9.43
C PHE A 14 -2.86 -14.52 -8.25
N ASN A 15 -3.99 -14.68 -7.56
CA ASN A 15 -4.39 -13.76 -6.49
C ASN A 15 -4.07 -14.24 -5.06
N LEU A 16 -3.73 -15.50 -4.86
CA LEU A 16 -3.54 -16.05 -3.52
C LEU A 16 -2.26 -15.55 -2.83
N GLY A 17 -1.18 -15.32 -3.57
CA GLY A 17 0.08 -14.84 -3.00
C GLY A 17 0.04 -13.39 -2.51
N PHE A 18 -0.64 -12.52 -3.23
CA PHE A 18 -0.82 -11.11 -2.85
C PHE A 18 -1.63 -10.98 -1.56
N ALA A 19 -2.80 -11.60 -1.50
CA ALA A 19 -3.67 -11.56 -0.32
C ALA A 19 -2.93 -12.05 0.94
N SER A 20 -2.19 -13.15 0.85
CA SER A 20 -1.42 -13.70 1.96
C SER A 20 -0.37 -12.73 2.51
N VAL A 21 0.46 -12.12 1.64
CA VAL A 21 1.54 -11.20 2.06
C VAL A 21 0.97 -9.93 2.70
N VAL A 22 -0.08 -9.35 2.13
CA VAL A 22 -0.74 -8.17 2.70
C VAL A 22 -1.41 -8.48 4.02
N ASP A 23 -2.09 -9.62 4.12
CA ASP A 23 -2.76 -10.05 5.35
C ASP A 23 -1.75 -10.27 6.48
N ASP A 24 -0.60 -10.89 6.19
CA ASP A 24 0.49 -11.08 7.14
C ASP A 24 1.06 -9.73 7.60
N TYR A 25 1.30 -8.81 6.66
CA TYR A 25 1.79 -7.47 6.99
C TYR A 25 0.79 -6.69 7.85
N LEU A 26 -0.48 -6.61 7.45
CA LEU A 26 -1.52 -5.95 8.24
C LEU A 26 -1.74 -6.64 9.59
N GLY A 27 -1.64 -7.96 9.62
CA GLY A 27 -1.69 -8.75 10.86
C GLY A 27 -0.60 -8.36 11.85
N SER A 28 0.64 -8.19 11.38
CA SER A 28 1.76 -7.75 12.22
C SER A 28 1.56 -6.34 12.77
N LEU A 29 1.13 -5.39 11.94
CA LEU A 29 0.81 -4.03 12.37
C LEU A 29 -0.35 -4.00 13.37
N LYS A 30 -1.38 -4.85 13.17
CA LYS A 30 -2.50 -4.96 14.09
C LYS A 30 -2.04 -5.42 15.49
N GLN A 31 -1.13 -6.39 15.57
CA GLN A 31 -0.58 -6.82 16.85
C GLN A 31 0.18 -5.69 17.56
N GLU A 32 0.88 -4.85 16.81
CA GLU A 32 1.57 -3.68 17.36
C GLU A 32 0.56 -2.64 17.88
N VAL A 33 -0.45 -2.28 17.12
CA VAL A 33 -1.50 -1.34 17.53
C VAL A 33 -2.25 -1.83 18.78
N LEU A 34 -2.55 -3.12 18.88
CA LEU A 34 -3.28 -3.71 20.01
C LEU A 34 -2.50 -3.61 21.33
N LYS A 35 -1.18 -3.48 21.33
CA LYS A 35 -0.38 -3.25 22.55
C LYS A 35 -0.67 -1.89 23.17
N GLU A 36 -0.92 -0.87 22.32
CA GLU A 36 -1.20 0.50 22.76
C GLU A 36 -2.71 0.77 22.89
N ASN A 37 -3.51 0.13 22.05
CA ASN A 37 -4.98 0.25 22.01
C ASN A 37 -5.64 -1.13 21.95
N PRO A 38 -5.92 -1.78 23.08
CA PRO A 38 -6.56 -3.11 23.12
C PRO A 38 -7.96 -3.16 22.51
N SER A 39 -8.64 -2.00 22.36
CA SER A 39 -9.97 -1.92 21.73
C SER A 39 -9.94 -1.74 20.20
N PHE A 40 -8.75 -1.66 19.61
CA PHE A 40 -8.58 -1.52 18.17
C PHE A 40 -9.22 -2.67 17.41
N LYS A 41 -10.02 -2.34 16.39
CA LYS A 41 -10.72 -3.34 15.56
C LYS A 41 -10.07 -3.53 14.21
N ASN A 42 -10.08 -2.49 13.38
CA ASN A 42 -9.63 -2.57 11.99
C ASN A 42 -8.94 -1.29 11.54
N PHE A 43 -8.05 -1.43 10.57
CA PHE A 43 -7.54 -0.32 9.79
C PHE A 43 -8.63 0.30 8.93
N ASP A 44 -8.47 1.57 8.59
CA ASP A 44 -9.50 2.38 7.94
C ASP A 44 -8.95 3.05 6.68
N ALA A 45 -9.53 2.72 5.52
CA ALA A 45 -9.10 3.24 4.24
C ALA A 45 -9.29 4.75 4.11
N LYS A 46 -10.32 5.33 4.77
CA LYS A 46 -10.56 6.78 4.73
C LYS A 46 -9.50 7.55 5.51
N ARG A 47 -9.14 7.07 6.71
CA ARG A 47 -7.98 7.65 7.43
C ARG A 47 -6.70 7.49 6.61
N GLY A 48 -6.53 6.35 5.94
CA GLY A 48 -5.40 6.10 5.03
C GLY A 48 -5.35 7.09 3.87
N GLU A 49 -6.50 7.43 3.27
CA GLU A 49 -6.61 8.45 2.24
C GLU A 49 -6.24 9.84 2.77
N GLU A 50 -6.76 10.21 3.95
CA GLU A 50 -6.43 11.49 4.61
C GLU A 50 -4.93 11.62 4.87
N ILE A 51 -4.28 10.57 5.37
CA ILE A 51 -2.82 10.51 5.56
C ILE A 51 -2.11 10.63 4.21
N PHE A 52 -2.55 9.92 3.19
CA PHE A 52 -1.91 9.86 1.88
C PHE A 52 -1.98 11.18 1.11
N THR A 53 -3.06 11.94 1.29
CA THR A 53 -3.33 13.20 0.55
C THR A 53 -2.91 14.45 1.30
N SER A 54 -2.76 14.38 2.64
CA SER A 54 -2.41 15.54 3.46
C SER A 54 -0.98 16.03 3.16
N LYS A 55 -0.82 17.34 3.10
CA LYS A 55 0.46 18.00 2.82
C LYS A 55 1.21 18.34 4.10
N HIS A 56 2.51 18.14 4.06
CA HIS A 56 3.43 18.40 5.16
C HIS A 56 4.71 19.05 4.64
N ILE A 57 5.40 19.80 5.50
CA ILE A 57 6.77 20.19 5.22
C ILE A 57 7.65 18.97 5.46
N GLY A 58 7.99 18.31 4.37
CA GLY A 58 8.76 17.07 4.37
C GLY A 58 10.21 17.30 3.92
N LYS A 59 10.74 16.31 3.24
CA LYS A 59 12.12 16.29 2.77
C LYS A 59 12.52 17.53 1.97
N LYS A 60 13.69 18.09 2.28
CA LYS A 60 14.24 19.30 1.68
C LYS A 60 13.33 20.54 1.90
N ASP A 61 12.64 20.59 3.02
CA ASP A 61 11.73 21.69 3.40
C ASP A 61 10.66 22.01 2.34
N LYS A 62 10.26 21.00 1.55
CA LYS A 62 9.20 21.13 0.55
C LYS A 62 7.85 20.73 1.13
N GLU A 63 6.81 21.47 0.79
CA GLU A 63 5.44 21.07 1.06
C GLU A 63 5.04 19.96 0.08
N ILE A 64 4.88 18.74 0.60
CA ILE A 64 4.59 17.53 -0.17
C ILE A 64 3.57 16.65 0.55
N SER A 65 2.94 15.77 -0.22
CA SER A 65 2.13 14.64 0.23
C SER A 65 2.58 13.38 -0.51
N CYS A 66 2.02 12.22 -0.18
CA CYS A 66 2.29 11.01 -0.97
C CYS A 66 1.81 11.16 -2.42
N THR A 67 0.71 11.90 -2.65
CA THR A 67 0.21 12.19 -4.01
C THR A 67 1.16 13.04 -4.85
N THR A 68 2.08 13.78 -4.24
CA THR A 68 3.08 14.57 -4.97
C THR A 68 3.95 13.71 -5.89
N CYS A 69 4.25 12.47 -5.45
CA CYS A 69 5.03 11.50 -6.24
C CYS A 69 4.16 10.41 -6.88
N HIS A 70 3.06 10.01 -6.21
CA HIS A 70 2.25 8.87 -6.63
C HIS A 70 0.96 9.23 -7.38
N THR A 71 0.69 10.53 -7.58
CA THR A 71 -0.55 11.07 -8.14
C THR A 71 -1.80 10.78 -7.27
N SER A 72 -2.94 11.37 -7.63
CA SER A 72 -4.23 11.10 -6.98
C SER A 72 -4.90 9.83 -7.50
N ASN A 73 -4.54 9.38 -8.71
CA ASN A 73 -5.01 8.12 -9.27
C ASN A 73 -3.88 7.08 -9.19
N LEU A 74 -3.98 6.16 -8.23
CA LEU A 74 -2.93 5.18 -7.93
C LEU A 74 -2.75 4.10 -9.01
N SER A 75 -3.63 4.07 -10.01
CA SER A 75 -3.46 3.24 -11.21
C SER A 75 -2.55 3.88 -12.27
N ASN A 76 -2.18 5.15 -12.09
CA ASN A 76 -1.24 5.84 -12.98
C ASN A 76 0.18 5.74 -12.44
N SER A 77 1.17 5.79 -13.35
CA SER A 77 2.56 6.01 -12.98
C SER A 77 2.75 7.40 -12.40
N GLY A 78 3.61 7.51 -11.41
CA GLY A 78 4.03 8.77 -10.82
C GLY A 78 5.48 9.11 -11.16
N GLU A 79 5.99 10.13 -10.49
CA GLU A 79 7.39 10.57 -10.63
C GLU A 79 7.95 11.01 -9.28
N ASN A 80 9.14 10.53 -8.95
CA ASN A 80 9.82 10.97 -7.75
C ASN A 80 10.28 12.44 -7.92
N THR A 81 9.65 13.35 -7.20
CA THR A 81 9.90 14.80 -7.30
C THR A 81 11.35 15.24 -6.95
N PHE A 82 12.13 14.35 -6.32
CA PHE A 82 13.52 14.64 -5.94
C PHE A 82 14.55 14.10 -6.92
N THR A 83 14.19 13.09 -7.72
CA THR A 83 15.12 12.39 -8.61
C THR A 83 14.67 12.34 -10.06
N GLY A 84 13.42 12.69 -10.36
CA GLY A 84 12.81 12.59 -11.69
C GLY A 84 12.59 11.15 -12.16
N LYS A 85 12.78 10.14 -11.29
CA LYS A 85 12.56 8.74 -11.67
C LYS A 85 11.08 8.41 -11.70
N THR A 86 10.65 7.73 -12.74
CA THR A 86 9.30 7.17 -12.84
C THR A 86 9.03 6.21 -11.69
N ILE A 87 7.82 6.29 -11.13
CA ILE A 87 7.31 5.36 -10.12
C ILE A 87 6.14 4.61 -10.76
N GLU A 88 6.28 3.29 -10.83
CA GLU A 88 5.21 2.42 -11.32
C GLU A 88 3.94 2.56 -10.47
N PRO A 89 2.74 2.28 -11.05
CA PRO A 89 1.48 2.37 -10.33
C PRO A 89 1.51 1.74 -8.94
N LEU A 90 0.87 2.39 -7.96
CA LEU A 90 0.76 1.87 -6.60
C LEU A 90 -0.40 0.87 -6.45
N SER A 91 -1.49 1.08 -7.18
CA SER A 91 -2.64 0.17 -7.13
C SER A 91 -2.22 -1.25 -7.53
N PRO A 92 -2.48 -2.28 -6.71
CA PRO A 92 -2.21 -3.67 -7.08
C PRO A 92 -3.00 -4.15 -8.29
N LYS A 93 -4.15 -3.53 -8.58
CA LYS A 93 -4.95 -3.83 -9.79
C LYS A 93 -4.22 -3.42 -11.06
N ALA A 94 -3.50 -2.29 -11.02
CA ALA A 94 -2.72 -1.80 -12.16
C ALA A 94 -1.30 -2.38 -12.19
N ASN A 95 -0.75 -2.74 -11.02
CA ASN A 95 0.58 -3.31 -10.89
C ASN A 95 0.57 -4.50 -9.90
N PRO A 96 0.33 -5.72 -10.37
CA PRO A 96 0.25 -6.93 -9.53
C PRO A 96 1.55 -7.28 -8.77
N LYS A 97 2.66 -6.62 -9.07
CA LYS A 97 3.92 -6.80 -8.33
C LYS A 97 3.96 -6.03 -7.01
N ARG A 98 3.01 -5.08 -6.80
CA ARG A 98 2.92 -4.34 -5.54
C ARG A 98 2.46 -5.26 -4.41
N PHE A 99 2.97 -5.02 -3.22
CA PHE A 99 2.59 -5.70 -1.98
C PHE A 99 2.80 -7.22 -2.01
N THR A 100 3.80 -7.70 -2.75
CA THR A 100 4.14 -9.13 -2.86
C THR A 100 5.33 -9.55 -2.00
N ASP A 101 5.99 -8.61 -1.31
CA ASP A 101 7.13 -8.85 -0.43
C ASP A 101 7.05 -7.93 0.80
N ILE A 102 6.98 -8.52 2.01
CA ILE A 102 6.86 -7.78 3.28
C ILE A 102 8.04 -6.82 3.48
N LYS A 103 9.27 -7.25 3.19
CA LYS A 103 10.47 -6.41 3.38
C LYS A 103 10.45 -5.17 2.47
N GLU A 104 9.97 -5.33 1.24
CA GLU A 104 9.79 -4.20 0.33
C GLU A 104 8.67 -3.27 0.81
N ILE A 105 7.55 -3.79 1.32
CA ILE A 105 6.48 -2.98 1.90
C ILE A 105 7.01 -2.16 3.08
N GLU A 106 7.67 -2.79 4.04
CA GLU A 106 8.25 -2.14 5.22
C GLU A 106 9.25 -1.05 4.84
N LYS A 107 10.18 -1.38 3.93
CA LYS A 107 11.20 -0.44 3.44
C LYS A 107 10.57 0.80 2.82
N TRP A 108 9.59 0.63 1.94
CA TRP A 108 8.96 1.75 1.26
C TRP A 108 8.04 2.55 2.17
N MET A 109 7.30 1.92 3.08
CA MET A 109 6.50 2.62 4.08
C MET A 109 7.39 3.50 4.97
N LYS A 110 8.47 2.94 5.51
CA LYS A 110 9.44 3.70 6.31
C LYS A 110 10.00 4.89 5.54
N ARG A 111 10.47 4.67 4.30
CA ARG A 111 11.07 5.71 3.47
C ARG A 111 10.08 6.82 3.13
N ASN A 112 8.88 6.46 2.70
CA ASN A 112 7.88 7.43 2.25
C ASN A 112 7.34 8.27 3.41
N PHE A 113 7.12 7.70 4.60
CA PHE A 113 6.79 8.47 5.79
C PHE A 113 7.92 9.44 6.18
N ASN A 114 9.19 9.00 6.11
CA ASN A 114 10.31 9.91 6.35
C ASN A 114 10.38 11.04 5.31
N ASP A 115 10.12 10.76 4.03
CA ASP A 115 10.15 11.78 3.00
C ASP A 115 9.03 12.82 3.16
N VAL A 116 7.82 12.43 3.57
CA VAL A 116 6.65 13.32 3.69
C VAL A 116 6.49 13.90 5.09
N TYR A 117 6.70 13.12 6.13
CA TYR A 117 6.40 13.48 7.53
C TYR A 117 7.64 13.78 8.37
N ASN A 118 8.86 13.64 7.83
CA ASN A 118 10.14 13.73 8.54
C ASN A 118 10.22 12.79 9.77
N ARG A 119 9.46 11.71 9.77
CA ARG A 119 9.44 10.68 10.80
C ARG A 119 8.99 9.34 10.23
N GLU A 120 9.19 8.29 10.97
CA GLU A 120 8.58 7.01 10.67
C GLU A 120 7.07 7.03 10.99
N GLY A 121 6.28 6.36 10.17
CA GLY A 121 4.85 6.19 10.42
C GLY A 121 4.61 5.21 11.58
N THR A 122 3.54 5.44 12.37
CA THR A 122 3.08 4.48 13.37
C THR A 122 2.50 3.22 12.71
N ALA A 123 2.35 2.14 13.46
CA ALA A 123 1.71 0.93 12.97
C ALA A 123 0.28 1.20 12.47
N LEU A 124 -0.47 2.07 13.17
CA LEU A 124 -1.81 2.48 12.77
C LEU A 124 -1.79 3.21 11.42
N GLU A 125 -0.94 4.21 11.26
CA GLU A 125 -0.83 4.99 10.02
C GLU A 125 -0.41 4.11 8.83
N LYS A 126 0.58 3.23 9.03
CA LYS A 126 1.03 2.29 7.98
C LYS A 126 -0.09 1.33 7.57
N GLY A 127 -0.87 0.84 8.52
CA GLY A 127 -1.99 -0.06 8.27
C GLY A 127 -3.14 0.64 7.54
N ASP A 128 -3.49 1.86 7.94
CA ASP A 128 -4.53 2.66 7.29
C ASP A 128 -4.14 3.01 5.85
N VAL A 129 -2.91 3.49 5.62
CA VAL A 129 -2.39 3.79 4.27
C VAL A 129 -2.35 2.54 3.39
N THR A 130 -1.89 1.41 3.92
CA THR A 130 -1.89 0.14 3.17
C THR A 130 -3.32 -0.24 2.77
N THR A 131 -4.27 -0.16 3.72
CA THR A 131 -5.67 -0.46 3.47
C THR A 131 -6.28 0.46 2.39
N TYR A 132 -5.93 1.75 2.41
CA TYR A 132 -6.33 2.68 1.35
C TYR A 132 -5.79 2.25 -0.03
N ILE A 133 -4.49 1.98 -0.14
CA ILE A 133 -3.84 1.68 -1.42
C ILE A 133 -4.37 0.38 -2.05
N ILE A 134 -4.55 -0.68 -1.26
CA ILE A 134 -5.00 -1.98 -1.79
C ILE A 134 -6.45 -1.98 -2.26
N ASN A 135 -7.24 -0.99 -1.85
CA ASN A 135 -8.64 -0.83 -2.25
C ASN A 135 -8.80 0.02 -3.54
N GLN A 136 -7.71 0.51 -4.16
CA GLN A 136 -7.73 1.34 -5.36
C GLN A 136 -7.83 0.53 -6.66
#